data_9857b0659cb41401671a8a4391434afe
#
_entry.id   9857b0659cb41401671a8a4391434afe
#
_cell.length_a   1.000
_cell.length_b   1.000
_cell.length_c   1.000
_cell.angle_alpha   90.00
_cell.angle_beta   90.00
_cell.angle_gamma   90.00
#
_symmetry.space_group_name_H-M   'P 1'
#
loop_
_entity.id
_entity.type
_entity.pdbx_description
1 polymer ?
#
loop_
_entity_poly.entity_id
_entity_poly.type
_entity_poly.pdbx_seq_one_letter_code
_entity_poly.pdbx_strand_id
1 'polypeptide(L)' 'MATVVRLTRIGRTKRPFYRIVVTDSRKRRDGNWIEILGYYNPLTTPVTVKFDTERLSYWKGVGAKLSDRVAKLTGN' A
#
# COMPACT_ATOMS: atom_id res chain seq x y z
N MET A 1 14.31 -6.72 11.22
CA MET A 1 12.97 -6.20 10.92
C MET A 1 12.74 -6.20 9.44
N ALA A 2 11.59 -6.67 9.02
CA ALA A 2 11.24 -6.67 7.61
C ALA A 2 10.19 -5.59 7.35
N THR A 3 10.54 -4.64 6.52
CA THR A 3 9.63 -3.58 6.11
C THR A 3 8.92 -4.03 4.84
N VAL A 4 7.61 -3.88 4.82
CA VAL A 4 6.81 -4.26 3.66
C VAL A 4 5.89 -3.13 3.24
N VAL A 5 5.60 -3.06 1.95
CA VAL A 5 4.62 -2.15 1.40
C VAL A 5 3.44 -3.01 0.96
N ARG A 6 2.29 -2.74 1.52
CA ARG A 6 1.11 -3.55 1.23
C ARG A 6 -0.16 -2.72 1.22
N LEU A 7 -1.23 -3.33 0.75
CA LEU A 7 -2.55 -2.70 0.82
C LEU A 7 -3.19 -3.03 2.15
N THR A 8 -3.87 -2.03 2.71
CA THR A 8 -4.71 -2.25 3.87
C THR A 8 -6.13 -1.82 3.51
N ARG A 9 -7.10 -2.65 3.88
CA ARG A 9 -8.48 -2.35 3.59
C ARG A 9 -9.01 -1.35 4.59
N ILE A 10 -9.57 -0.27 4.07
CA ILE A 10 -10.32 0.69 4.85
C ILE A 10 -11.65 0.89 4.15
N GLY A 11 -12.59 1.52 4.79
CA GLY A 11 -13.89 1.73 4.17
C GLY A 11 -14.91 0.72 4.68
N ARG A 12 -16.11 0.77 4.11
CA ARG A 12 -17.23 -0.02 4.59
C ARG A 12 -17.32 -1.36 3.87
N THR A 13 -18.10 -2.27 4.42
CA THR A 13 -18.24 -3.62 3.92
C THR A 13 -18.58 -3.70 2.42
N LYS A 14 -19.44 -2.83 1.94
CA LYS A 14 -19.86 -2.86 0.54
C LYS A 14 -19.10 -1.88 -0.34
N ARG A 15 -18.18 -1.12 0.24
CA ARG A 15 -17.37 -0.15 -0.50
C ARG A 15 -15.91 -0.29 -0.10
N PRO A 16 -15.24 -1.31 -0.59
CA PRO A 16 -13.83 -1.50 -0.24
C PRO A 16 -12.98 -0.36 -0.80
N PHE A 17 -12.09 0.11 0.02
CA PHE A 17 -11.14 1.14 -0.34
C PHE A 17 -9.83 0.73 0.33
N TYR A 18 -8.73 0.88 -0.38
CA TYR A 18 -7.44 0.40 0.11
C TYR A 18 -6.43 1.52 0.17
N ARG A 19 -5.59 1.48 1.17
CA ARG A 19 -4.42 2.36 1.25
C ARG A 19 -3.16 1.55 1.01
N ILE A 20 -2.21 2.18 0.34
CA ILE A 20 -0.89 1.61 0.14
C ILE A 20 -0.05 2.10 1.31
N VAL A 21 0.35 1.19 2.19
CA VAL A 21 1.03 1.57 3.43
C VAL A 21 2.35 0.84 3.57
N VAL A 22 3.27 1.49 4.29
CA VAL A 22 4.55 0.89 4.68
C VAL A 22 4.41 0.47 6.13
N THR A 23 4.73 -0.79 6.41
CA THR A 23 4.60 -1.32 7.76
C THR A 23 5.67 -2.38 8.01
N ASP A 24 5.87 -2.69 9.29
CA ASP A 24 6.75 -3.77 9.69
C ASP A 24 5.97 -5.09 9.59
N SER A 25 6.55 -6.08 8.93
CA SER A 25 5.89 -7.37 8.73
C SER A 25 5.56 -8.08 10.04
N ARG A 26 6.22 -7.72 11.13
CA ARG A 26 5.93 -8.30 12.44
C ARG A 26 4.71 -7.70 13.10
N LYS A 27 4.38 -6.48 12.74
CA LYS A 27 3.23 -5.82 13.35
C LYS A 27 1.96 -6.33 12.72
N ARG A 28 1.04 -6.66 13.55
CA ARG A 28 -0.27 -6.99 13.08
C ARG A 28 -0.92 -5.72 12.60
N ARG A 29 -1.81 -5.86 11.69
CA ARG A 29 -2.56 -4.80 11.06
C ARG A 29 -3.02 -3.71 12.02
N ASP A 30 -3.75 -2.76 11.50
CA ASP A 30 -4.55 -1.76 12.22
C ASP A 30 -3.78 -0.61 12.82
N GLY A 31 -3.45 0.32 11.97
CA GLY A 31 -3.06 1.62 12.40
C GLY A 31 -1.62 1.80 12.80
N ASN A 32 -0.84 0.76 12.72
CA ASN A 32 0.58 0.86 13.07
C ASN A 32 1.45 0.96 11.82
N TRP A 33 1.05 1.82 10.91
CA TRP A 33 1.79 2.01 9.67
C TRP A 33 2.92 3.00 9.89
N ILE A 34 4.05 2.74 9.22
CA ILE A 34 5.17 3.67 9.24
C ILE A 34 4.82 4.89 8.40
N GLU A 35 4.22 4.66 7.24
CA GLU A 35 3.90 5.73 6.31
C GLU A 35 2.78 5.27 5.39
N ILE A 36 1.99 6.22 4.91
CA ILE A 36 0.97 5.97 3.90
C ILE A 36 1.48 6.52 2.58
N LEU A 37 1.59 5.67 1.56
CA LEU A 37 2.12 6.06 0.26
C LEU A 37 1.03 6.49 -0.72
N GLY A 38 -0.17 5.98 -0.57
CA GLY A 38 -1.23 6.30 -1.51
C GLY A 38 -2.47 5.48 -1.26
N TYR A 39 -3.30 5.38 -2.28
CA TYR A 39 -4.56 4.65 -2.15
C TYR A 39 -4.95 3.98 -3.46
N TYR A 40 -5.85 3.02 -3.34
CA TYR A 40 -6.38 2.26 -4.45
C TYR A 40 -7.89 2.15 -4.27
N ASN A 41 -8.65 2.59 -5.26
CA ASN A 41 -10.10 2.51 -5.24
C ASN A 41 -10.58 1.64 -6.41
N PRO A 42 -11.00 0.41 -6.16
CA PRO A 42 -11.43 -0.49 -7.23
C PRO A 42 -12.85 -0.20 -7.72
N LEU A 43 -13.57 0.68 -7.04
CA LEU A 43 -14.97 0.97 -7.39
C LEU A 43 -15.12 2.00 -8.49
N THR A 44 -14.07 2.74 -8.80
CA THR A 44 -14.13 3.73 -9.89
C THR A 44 -13.89 3.07 -11.22
N THR A 45 -14.35 3.70 -12.28
CA THR A 45 -14.13 3.23 -13.65
C THR A 45 -13.55 4.38 -14.46
N PRO A 46 -12.29 4.30 -14.92
CA PRO A 46 -11.33 3.23 -14.60
C PRO A 46 -10.92 3.23 -13.13
N VAL A 47 -10.33 2.12 -12.71
CA VAL A 47 -9.84 1.96 -11.35
C VAL A 47 -8.84 3.08 -11.00
N THR A 48 -9.01 3.68 -9.84
CA THR A 48 -8.14 4.76 -9.40
C THR A 48 -7.03 4.23 -8.51
N VAL A 49 -5.79 4.52 -8.89
CA VAL A 49 -4.60 4.21 -8.08
C VAL A 49 -3.75 5.47 -8.04
N LYS A 50 -3.48 5.97 -6.85
CA LYS A 50 -2.58 7.11 -6.69
C LYS A 50 -1.58 6.79 -5.58
N PHE A 51 -0.32 7.11 -5.82
CA PHE A 51 0.73 6.88 -4.84
C PHE A 51 1.89 7.82 -5.08
N ASP A 52 2.68 8.03 -4.02
CA ASP A 52 3.86 8.88 -4.09
C ASP A 52 5.02 8.04 -4.65
N THR A 53 5.37 8.30 -5.90
CA THR A 53 6.42 7.57 -6.59
C THR A 53 7.76 7.72 -5.91
N GLU A 54 8.08 8.92 -5.44
CA GLU A 54 9.36 9.18 -4.80
C GLU A 54 9.50 8.40 -3.50
N ARG A 55 8.45 8.40 -2.69
CA ARG A 55 8.50 7.66 -1.43
C ARG A 55 8.52 6.15 -1.67
N LEU A 56 7.80 5.68 -2.66
CA LEU A 56 7.85 4.27 -3.01
C LEU A 56 9.27 3.86 -3.42
N SER A 57 9.91 4.68 -4.26
CA SER A 57 11.30 4.43 -4.64
C SER A 57 12.23 4.42 -3.44
N TYR A 58 12.04 5.34 -2.52
CA TYR A 58 12.83 5.39 -1.31
C TYR A 58 12.74 4.08 -0.53
N TRP A 59 11.51 3.61 -0.30
CA TRP A 59 11.33 2.38 0.47
C TRP A 59 11.86 1.16 -0.25
N LYS A 60 11.72 1.10 -1.57
CA LYS A 60 12.32 0.03 -2.35
C LYS A 60 13.84 0.08 -2.22
N GLY A 61 14.42 1.26 -2.26
CA GLY A 61 15.86 1.44 -2.15
C GLY A 61 16.42 0.99 -0.82
N VAL A 62 15.64 1.07 0.26
CA VAL A 62 16.10 0.62 1.57
C VAL A 62 15.70 -0.84 1.85
N GLY A 63 15.19 -1.54 0.85
CA GLY A 63 14.95 -2.97 0.97
C GLY A 63 13.54 -3.38 1.36
N ALA A 64 12.59 -2.46 1.34
CA ALA A 64 11.21 -2.82 1.64
C ALA A 64 10.68 -3.76 0.54
N LYS A 65 9.94 -4.77 0.95
CA LYS A 65 9.34 -5.69 0.01
C LYS A 65 7.93 -5.22 -0.35
N LEU A 66 7.60 -5.30 -1.62
CA LEU A 66 6.26 -4.97 -2.09
C LEU A 66 5.43 -6.23 -2.11
N SER A 67 4.17 -6.13 -1.65
CA SER A 67 3.25 -7.24 -1.81
C SER A 67 2.96 -7.41 -3.30
N ASP A 68 2.53 -8.60 -3.70
CA ASP A 68 2.23 -8.86 -5.10
C ASP A 68 1.20 -7.89 -5.66
N ARG A 69 0.21 -7.56 -4.86
CA ARG A 69 -0.85 -6.65 -5.29
C ARG A 69 -0.29 -5.24 -5.51
N VAL A 70 0.52 -4.75 -4.57
CA VAL A 70 1.12 -3.43 -4.70
C VAL A 70 2.06 -3.40 -5.89
N ALA A 71 2.85 -4.43 -6.09
CA ALA A 71 3.76 -4.49 -7.22
C ALA A 71 3.01 -4.37 -8.54
N LYS A 72 1.88 -5.06 -8.67
CA LYS A 72 1.06 -4.97 -9.88
C LYS A 72 0.44 -3.59 -10.05
N LEU A 73 -0.07 -3.00 -8.98
CA LEU A 73 -0.75 -1.72 -9.06
C LEU A 73 0.21 -0.58 -9.39
N THR A 74 1.44 -0.68 -8.94
CA THR A 74 2.43 0.39 -9.15
C THR A 74 3.33 0.14 -10.35
N GLY A 75 3.17 -0.99 -11.02
CA GLY A 75 3.97 -1.30 -12.20
C GLY A 75 5.39 -1.76 -11.90
N ASN A 76 5.61 -2.24 -10.71
CA ASN A 76 6.95 -2.70 -10.34
C ASN A 76 7.07 -4.21 -10.31
#